data_7b0117b90749dd576d95cde5a796f4a5
#
_entry.id   7b0117b90749dd576d95cde5a796f4a5
#
_cell.length_a   1.000
_cell.length_b   1.000
_cell.length_c   1.000
_cell.angle_alpha   90.00
_cell.angle_beta   90.00
_cell.angle_gamma   90.00
#
_symmetry.space_group_name_H-M   'P 1'
#
loop_
_entity.id
_entity.type
_entity.pdbx_description
1 polymer ?
#
loop_
_entity_poly.entity_id
_entity_poly.type
_entity_poly.pdbx_seq_one_letter_code
_entity_poly.pdbx_strand_id
1 'polypeptide(L)' 'MHSTSDLRTKRLLDLVVLLLDARRPIAFAELREQFGEYRSAKPEAGQRAFERDKATLLEMGVPLRFVTAED' A
#
# COMPACT_ATOMS: atom_id res chain seq x y z
N MET A 1 -11.49 -0.62 -21.58
CA MET A 1 -11.98 0.43 -20.68
C MET A 1 -11.43 0.22 -19.29
N HIS A 2 -10.87 1.29 -18.73
CA HIS A 2 -10.28 1.20 -17.41
C HIS A 2 -11.22 1.76 -16.38
N SER A 3 -11.41 1.02 -15.32
CA SER A 3 -12.24 1.46 -14.22
C SER A 3 -11.35 1.73 -13.00
N THR A 4 -11.92 2.39 -12.03
CA THR A 4 -11.22 2.62 -10.77
C THR A 4 -10.82 1.29 -10.14
N SER A 5 -11.64 0.27 -10.36
CA SER A 5 -11.37 -1.06 -9.85
C SER A 5 -10.09 -1.65 -10.43
N ASP A 6 -9.89 -1.44 -11.73
CA ASP A 6 -8.68 -1.95 -12.39
C ASP A 6 -7.43 -1.25 -11.88
N LEU A 7 -7.52 0.06 -11.70
CA LEU A 7 -6.38 0.82 -11.18
C LEU A 7 -6.04 0.40 -9.76
N ARG A 8 -7.06 0.14 -8.97
CA ARG A 8 -6.84 -0.30 -7.60
C ARG A 8 -6.21 -1.68 -7.58
N THR A 9 -6.69 -2.58 -8.44
CA THR A 9 -6.14 -3.93 -8.52
C THR A 9 -4.66 -3.88 -8.87
N LYS A 10 -4.30 -3.05 -9.84
CA LYS A 10 -2.90 -2.91 -10.22
C LYS A 10 -2.07 -2.40 -9.06
N ARG A 11 -2.59 -1.41 -8.33
CA ARG A 11 -1.87 -0.90 -7.18
C ARG A 11 -1.66 -1.96 -6.12
N LEU A 12 -2.69 -2.76 -5.85
CA LEU A 12 -2.59 -3.81 -4.86
C LEU A 12 -1.56 -4.86 -5.27
N LEU A 13 -1.53 -5.23 -6.54
CA LEU A 13 -0.56 -6.19 -7.02
C LEU A 13 0.86 -5.63 -6.90
N ASP A 14 1.04 -4.39 -7.29
CA ASP A 14 2.35 -3.77 -7.18
C ASP A 14 2.81 -3.70 -5.72
N LEU A 15 1.86 -3.42 -4.82
CA LEU A 15 2.18 -3.34 -3.41
C LEU A 15 2.60 -4.70 -2.86
N VAL A 16 1.89 -5.76 -3.25
CA VAL A 16 2.23 -7.10 -2.82
C VAL A 16 3.64 -7.47 -3.27
N VAL A 17 3.94 -7.22 -4.54
CA VAL A 17 5.26 -7.55 -5.07
C VAL A 17 6.34 -6.80 -4.31
N LEU A 18 6.11 -5.52 -4.07
CA LEU A 18 7.09 -4.72 -3.35
C LEU A 18 7.31 -5.23 -1.93
N LEU A 19 6.23 -5.53 -1.22
CA LEU A 19 6.34 -5.95 0.16
C LEU A 19 6.92 -7.35 0.31
N LEU A 20 6.56 -8.26 -0.59
CA LEU A 20 7.09 -9.62 -0.53
C LEU A 20 8.56 -9.67 -0.91
N ASP A 21 8.98 -8.77 -1.79
CA ASP A 21 10.36 -8.73 -2.25
C ASP A 21 11.26 -7.99 -1.28
N ALA A 22 10.69 -7.23 -0.37
CA ALA A 22 11.45 -6.43 0.56
C ALA A 22 12.10 -7.32 1.61
N ARG A 23 13.37 -7.06 1.90
CA ARG A 23 14.09 -7.81 2.91
C ARG A 23 14.10 -7.10 4.25
N ARG A 24 13.46 -5.95 4.30
CA ARG A 24 13.37 -5.16 5.52
C ARG A 24 12.01 -4.49 5.55
N PRO A 25 11.56 -4.06 6.71
CA PRO A 25 10.32 -3.29 6.77
C PRO A 25 10.43 -2.03 5.92
N ILE A 26 9.36 -1.71 5.23
CA ILE A 26 9.33 -0.53 4.39
C ILE A 26 8.49 0.53 5.10
N ALA A 27 9.06 1.71 5.27
CA ALA A 27 8.35 2.80 5.91
C ALA A 27 7.28 3.35 4.97
N PHE A 28 6.22 3.89 5.55
CA PHE A 28 5.16 4.48 4.75
C PHE A 28 5.68 5.60 3.86
N ALA A 29 6.68 6.34 4.34
CA ALA A 29 7.27 7.41 3.53
C ALA A 29 7.85 6.89 2.23
N GLU A 30 8.42 5.69 2.27
CA GLU A 30 8.93 5.06 1.06
C GLU A 30 7.81 4.65 0.12
N LEU A 31 6.72 4.14 0.68
CA LEU A 31 5.57 3.77 -0.12
C LEU A 31 4.95 4.98 -0.80
N ARG A 32 4.93 6.11 -0.12
CA ARG A 32 4.39 7.33 -0.70
C ARG A 32 5.16 7.76 -1.92
N GLU A 33 6.44 7.47 -1.97
CA GLU A 33 7.25 7.85 -3.13
C GLU A 33 6.94 6.98 -4.34
N GLN A 34 6.48 5.75 -4.10
CA GLN A 34 6.23 4.81 -5.17
C GLN A 34 4.79 4.79 -5.63
N PHE A 35 3.86 5.12 -4.76
CA PHE A 35 2.44 5.04 -5.06
C PHE A 35 1.80 6.41 -4.96
N GLY A 36 1.35 6.92 -6.10
CA GLY A 36 0.77 8.24 -6.15
C GLY A 36 -0.46 8.40 -5.27
N GLU A 37 -1.22 7.32 -5.10
CA GLU A 37 -2.42 7.38 -4.27
C GLU A 37 -2.10 7.68 -2.82
N TYR A 38 -0.91 7.29 -2.37
CA TYR A 38 -0.52 7.55 -0.99
C TYR A 38 0.10 8.92 -0.81
N ARG A 39 0.36 9.61 -1.92
CA ARG A 39 0.92 10.97 -1.91
C ARG A 39 -0.19 11.99 -2.06
N SER A 40 -1.16 11.93 -1.20
CA SER A 40 -2.24 12.90 -1.23
C SER A 40 -1.75 14.24 -0.71
N ALA A 41 -2.41 15.32 -1.12
CA ALA A 41 -2.13 16.63 -0.57
C ALA A 41 -2.32 16.65 0.93
N LYS A 42 -3.22 15.80 1.43
CA LYS A 42 -3.44 15.66 2.86
C LYS A 42 -2.81 14.36 3.31
N PRO A 43 -1.83 14.42 4.23
CA PRO A 43 -1.16 13.20 4.68
C PRO A 43 -2.10 12.14 5.22
N GLU A 44 -3.15 12.55 5.93
CA GLU A 44 -4.09 11.58 6.50
C GLU A 44 -4.85 10.83 5.42
N ALA A 45 -5.14 11.48 4.29
CA ALA A 45 -5.88 10.83 3.22
C ALA A 45 -5.03 9.73 2.59
N GLY A 46 -3.74 9.99 2.39
CA GLY A 46 -2.84 8.98 1.86
C GLY A 46 -2.70 7.81 2.82
N GLN A 47 -2.61 8.10 4.11
CA GLN A 47 -2.48 7.06 5.10
C GLN A 47 -3.74 6.20 5.17
N ARG A 48 -4.91 6.82 5.05
CA ARG A 48 -6.17 6.07 5.03
C ARG A 48 -6.25 5.15 3.83
N ALA A 49 -5.79 5.64 2.68
CA ALA A 49 -5.78 4.81 1.47
C ALA A 49 -4.89 3.59 1.69
N PHE A 50 -3.73 3.78 2.29
CA PHE A 50 -2.84 2.67 2.57
C PHE A 50 -3.45 1.70 3.58
N GLU A 51 -4.09 2.21 4.61
CA GLU A 51 -4.72 1.34 5.61
C GLU A 51 -5.82 0.49 5.00
N ARG A 52 -6.59 1.06 4.07
CA ARG A 52 -7.62 0.30 3.37
C ARG A 52 -7.02 -0.78 2.49
N ASP A 53 -5.95 -0.43 1.77
CA ASP A 53 -5.29 -1.42 0.92
C ASP A 53 -4.69 -2.53 1.76
N LYS A 54 -4.10 -2.18 2.89
CA LYS A 54 -3.53 -3.16 3.80
C LYS A 54 -4.60 -4.14 4.30
N ALA A 55 -5.75 -3.60 4.72
CA ALA A 55 -6.84 -4.44 5.20
C ALA A 55 -7.33 -5.37 4.09
N THR A 56 -7.43 -4.86 2.87
CA THR A 56 -7.86 -5.67 1.74
C THR A 56 -6.91 -6.83 1.50
N LEU A 57 -5.61 -6.57 1.54
CA LEU A 57 -4.63 -7.62 1.32
C LEU A 57 -4.69 -8.68 2.40
N LEU A 58 -4.89 -8.26 3.64
CA LEU A 58 -5.00 -9.22 4.73
C LEU A 58 -6.27 -10.07 4.59
N GLU A 59 -7.37 -9.46 4.15
CA GLU A 59 -8.60 -10.20 3.91
C GLU A 59 -8.45 -11.22 2.80
N MET A 60 -7.60 -10.91 1.83
CA MET A 60 -7.36 -11.83 0.71
C MET A 60 -6.42 -12.96 1.09
N GLY A 61 -5.93 -12.95 2.31
CA GLY A 61 -5.06 -14.02 2.78
C GLY A 61 -3.60 -13.86 2.40
N VAL A 62 -3.21 -12.67 1.98
CA VAL A 62 -1.82 -12.42 1.62
C VAL A 62 -1.00 -12.40 2.93
N PRO A 63 0.03 -13.24 3.05
CA PRO A 63 0.78 -13.37 4.29
C PRO A 63 1.83 -12.26 4.44
N LEU A 64 1.36 -11.05 4.55
CA LEU A 64 2.24 -9.90 4.71
C LEU A 64 2.37 -9.53 6.17
N ARG A 65 3.54 -9.06 6.53
CA ARG A 65 3.80 -8.61 7.87
C ARG A 65 3.92 -7.10 7.85
N PHE A 66 3.07 -6.45 8.61
CA PHE A 66 3.09 -5.00 8.68
C PHE A 66 3.65 -4.58 10.02
N VAL A 67 4.73 -3.82 9.98
CA VAL A 67 5.38 -3.34 11.17
C VAL A 67 5.10 -1.85 11.31
N THR A 68 4.61 -1.44 12.45
CA THR A 68 4.40 -0.03 12.72
C THR A 68 5.76 0.62 12.92
N ALA A 69 6.08 1.55 12.07
CA ALA A 69 7.34 2.27 12.21
C ALA A 69 7.15 3.37 13.23
N GLU A 70 7.94 3.30 14.24
CA GLU A 70 7.94 4.32 15.27
C GLU A 70 9.01 5.31 14.95
N ASP A 71 8.63 6.50 14.63
CA ASP A 71 9.64 7.48 14.30
C ASP A 71 9.58 8.70 15.14
#